data_86544cccb491585c8de0b6fadd0f8a39
#
_entry.id   86544cccb491585c8de0b6fadd0f8a39
#
_cell.length_a   1.000
_cell.length_b   1.000
_cell.length_c   1.000
_cell.angle_alpha   90.00
_cell.angle_beta   90.00
_cell.angle_gamma   90.00
#
_symmetry.space_group_name_H-M   'P 1'
#
loop_
_entity.id
_entity.type
_entity.pdbx_description
1 polymer ?
#
loop_
_entity_poly.entity_id
_entity_poly.type
_entity_poly.pdbx_seq_one_letter_code
_entity_poly.pdbx_strand_id
1 'polypeptide(L)'
;MIVLAEALSGVNGEILRWAREFYNMNAEDAAKAIGVDVERYCNWEAGTDHPTYAKLRKISEVFRKPSAVFFFPTPPQLPPIKGDLRTLPDDVVNRFSKNVIIQFEKANVYQMSLKELYSDRESIFMHKDAFPSDAAALCDYFRAALAFPITAQKARKSTKVVFEIYREKFYDLGIYVFKESFKDNSISGLCIADSQFPVIMINNSMSFARQIFTLFHELYHLIKDTSGAELIRDDYYVMLNQAQSDIEHSCDTFANMFLVPPDDFSS
;
A
#
# COMPACT_ATOMS: atom_id res chain seq x y z
N MET A 1 24.56 38.21 -19.31
CA MET A 1 24.81 38.18 -17.85
C MET A 1 24.11 36.90 -17.34
N ILE A 2 24.86 35.83 -17.09
CA ILE A 2 24.30 34.62 -16.51
C ILE A 2 24.05 34.91 -15.03
N VAL A 3 22.79 35.07 -14.65
CA VAL A 3 22.43 35.13 -13.23
C VAL A 3 22.71 33.75 -12.65
N LEU A 4 23.82 33.61 -11.93
CA LEU A 4 24.09 32.41 -11.16
C LEU A 4 22.93 32.25 -10.17
N ALA A 5 22.22 31.12 -10.27
CA ALA A 5 21.11 30.83 -9.36
C ALA A 5 21.67 30.72 -7.93
N GLU A 6 21.17 31.57 -7.04
CA GLU A 6 21.62 31.68 -5.66
C GLU A 6 21.31 30.40 -4.88
N ALA A 7 22.27 29.91 -4.10
CA ALA A 7 22.10 28.76 -3.23
C ALA A 7 21.30 29.14 -1.98
N LEU A 8 20.40 28.26 -1.55
CA LEU A 8 19.50 28.47 -0.41
C LEU A 8 20.14 27.94 0.90
N SER A 9 20.90 28.77 1.59
CA SER A 9 21.63 28.41 2.80
C SER A 9 20.78 27.95 3.99
N GLY A 10 19.45 28.08 3.92
CA GLY A 10 18.55 27.65 4.99
C GLY A 10 17.98 26.22 4.82
N VAL A 11 18.33 25.52 3.74
CA VAL A 11 17.88 24.13 3.53
C VAL A 11 18.64 23.21 4.47
N ASN A 12 17.89 22.42 5.26
CA ASN A 12 18.45 21.51 6.25
C ASN A 12 18.80 20.15 5.60
N GLY A 13 20.08 19.78 5.64
CA GLY A 13 20.57 18.53 5.07
C GLY A 13 20.03 17.27 5.77
N GLU A 14 19.75 17.34 7.07
CA GLU A 14 19.14 16.22 7.80
C GLU A 14 17.72 15.94 7.29
N ILE A 15 16.97 16.97 6.92
CA ILE A 15 15.64 16.81 6.34
C ILE A 15 15.71 16.22 4.92
N LEU A 16 16.75 16.59 4.15
CA LEU A 16 16.99 15.96 2.84
C LEU A 16 17.24 14.46 2.98
N ARG A 17 18.11 14.09 3.93
CA ARG A 17 18.43 12.70 4.24
C ARG A 17 17.18 11.94 4.72
N TRP A 18 16.45 12.49 5.67
CA TRP A 18 15.20 11.93 6.16
C TRP A 18 14.21 11.68 5.02
N ALA A 19 14.01 12.65 4.12
CA ALA A 19 13.08 12.52 3.01
C ALA A 19 13.50 11.42 2.01
N ARG A 20 14.80 11.26 1.78
CA ARG A 20 15.35 10.18 0.95
C ARG A 20 15.15 8.81 1.60
N GLU A 21 15.51 8.68 2.86
CA GLU A 21 15.40 7.42 3.63
C GLU A 21 13.95 7.01 3.83
N PHE A 22 13.04 7.97 3.99
CA PHE A 22 11.60 7.70 4.05
C PHE A 22 11.09 6.93 2.83
N TYR A 23 11.68 7.14 1.66
CA TYR A 23 11.34 6.44 0.42
C TYR A 23 12.31 5.29 0.06
N ASN A 24 13.09 4.81 1.02
CA ASN A 24 14.10 3.75 0.81
C ASN A 24 15.05 4.04 -0.38
N MET A 25 15.32 5.30 -0.68
CA MET A 25 16.21 5.68 -1.77
C MET A 25 17.67 5.77 -1.31
N ASN A 26 18.62 5.29 -2.12
CA ASN A 26 20.03 5.60 -1.93
C ASN A 26 20.36 7.01 -2.47
N ALA A 27 21.55 7.50 -2.19
CA ALA A 27 21.98 8.85 -2.61
C ALA A 27 22.08 8.99 -4.13
N GLU A 28 22.52 7.94 -4.81
CA GLU A 28 22.65 7.86 -6.27
C GLU A 28 21.30 8.01 -6.96
N ASP A 29 20.28 7.27 -6.50
CA ASP A 29 18.92 7.31 -7.04
C ASP A 29 18.27 8.68 -6.79
N ALA A 30 18.49 9.27 -5.61
CA ALA A 30 18.00 10.60 -5.28
C ALA A 30 18.66 11.67 -6.17
N ALA A 31 19.97 11.65 -6.30
CA ALA A 31 20.74 12.56 -7.14
C ALA A 31 20.31 12.49 -8.61
N LYS A 32 20.17 11.26 -9.13
CA LYS A 32 19.67 11.00 -10.49
C LYS A 32 18.26 11.53 -10.71
N ALA A 33 17.36 11.32 -9.76
CA ALA A 33 15.98 11.79 -9.85
C ALA A 33 15.87 13.33 -9.82
N ILE A 34 16.76 13.98 -9.07
CA ILE A 34 16.85 15.45 -8.96
C ILE A 34 17.63 16.04 -10.15
N GLY A 35 18.46 15.25 -10.82
CA GLY A 35 19.31 15.66 -11.94
C GLY A 35 20.53 16.46 -11.46
N VAL A 36 21.30 15.89 -10.53
CA VAL A 36 22.58 16.40 -10.02
C VAL A 36 23.55 15.25 -9.84
N ASP A 37 24.84 15.57 -9.65
CA ASP A 37 25.85 14.60 -9.31
C ASP A 37 25.64 14.11 -7.86
N VAL A 38 25.98 12.84 -7.61
CA VAL A 38 25.81 12.22 -6.29
C VAL A 38 26.65 12.93 -5.23
N GLU A 39 27.89 13.34 -5.55
CA GLU A 39 28.76 14.08 -4.66
C GLU A 39 28.10 15.39 -4.21
N ARG A 40 27.54 16.14 -5.13
CA ARG A 40 26.82 17.38 -4.83
C ARG A 40 25.60 17.14 -3.95
N TYR A 41 24.82 16.08 -4.23
CA TYR A 41 23.67 15.71 -3.40
C TYR A 41 24.11 15.34 -1.97
N CYS A 42 25.19 14.57 -1.82
CA CYS A 42 25.78 14.24 -0.51
C CYS A 42 26.26 15.49 0.24
N ASN A 43 26.84 16.47 -0.46
CA ASN A 43 27.24 17.74 0.13
C ASN A 43 26.02 18.54 0.62
N TRP A 44 24.86 18.46 -0.02
CA TRP A 44 23.63 19.06 0.50
C TRP A 44 23.12 18.37 1.76
N GLU A 45 23.18 17.02 1.83
CA GLU A 45 22.85 16.29 3.05
C GLU A 45 23.81 16.55 4.20
N ALA A 46 25.08 16.84 3.88
CA ALA A 46 26.11 17.21 4.88
C ALA A 46 26.06 18.69 5.28
N GLY A 47 25.28 19.52 4.58
CA GLY A 47 25.20 20.97 4.83
C GLY A 47 26.43 21.76 4.37
N THR A 48 27.32 21.18 3.56
CA THR A 48 28.54 21.82 3.02
C THR A 48 28.28 22.56 1.68
N ASP A 49 27.19 22.21 0.97
CA ASP A 49 26.65 22.93 -0.19
C ASP A 49 25.12 23.03 -0.02
N HIS A 50 24.47 23.88 -0.80
CA HIS A 50 23.04 24.11 -0.74
C HIS A 50 22.40 24.08 -2.13
N PRO A 51 21.15 23.54 -2.26
CA PRO A 51 20.44 23.58 -3.52
C PRO A 51 20.00 24.99 -3.89
N THR A 52 19.91 25.27 -5.18
CA THR A 52 19.22 26.48 -5.68
C THR A 52 17.71 26.31 -5.55
N TYR A 53 16.94 27.40 -5.68
CA TYR A 53 15.47 27.33 -5.64
C TYR A 53 14.90 26.36 -6.68
N ALA A 54 15.44 26.34 -7.90
CA ALA A 54 15.01 25.42 -8.94
C ALA A 54 15.26 23.93 -8.54
N LYS A 55 16.38 23.67 -7.88
CA LYS A 55 16.69 22.33 -7.38
C LYS A 55 15.83 21.97 -6.15
N LEU A 56 15.55 22.92 -5.27
CA LEU A 56 14.63 22.69 -4.13
C LEU A 56 13.21 22.33 -4.63
N ARG A 57 12.72 23.01 -5.65
CA ARG A 57 11.46 22.60 -6.28
C ARG A 57 11.49 21.16 -6.80
N LYS A 58 12.60 20.77 -7.46
CA LYS A 58 12.77 19.40 -7.95
C LYS A 58 12.87 18.39 -6.80
N ILE A 59 13.56 18.71 -5.72
CA ILE A 59 13.61 17.94 -4.47
C ILE A 59 12.19 17.74 -3.91
N SER A 60 11.41 18.83 -3.82
CA SER A 60 10.00 18.81 -3.37
C SER A 60 9.13 17.88 -4.22
N GLU A 61 9.27 17.90 -5.55
CA GLU A 61 8.59 16.99 -6.46
C GLU A 61 9.04 15.53 -6.27
N VAL A 62 10.37 15.30 -6.20
CA VAL A 62 10.94 13.96 -6.04
C VAL A 62 10.48 13.34 -4.71
N PHE A 63 10.59 14.05 -3.60
CA PHE A 63 10.23 13.53 -2.29
C PHE A 63 8.77 13.79 -1.89
N ARG A 64 7.95 14.39 -2.78
CA ARG A 64 6.53 14.65 -2.54
C ARG A 64 6.26 15.34 -1.18
N LYS A 65 7.15 16.23 -0.80
CA LYS A 65 7.04 17.03 0.42
C LYS A 65 7.03 18.51 0.03
N PRO A 66 6.20 19.35 0.68
CA PRO A 66 6.24 20.80 0.44
C PRO A 66 7.64 21.39 0.64
N SER A 67 8.05 22.34 -0.19
CA SER A 67 9.38 22.95 -0.11
C SER A 67 9.68 23.53 1.28
N ALA A 68 8.66 24.00 1.99
CA ALA A 68 8.79 24.53 3.34
C ALA A 68 9.32 23.51 4.36
N VAL A 69 9.03 22.22 4.16
CA VAL A 69 9.47 21.13 5.06
C VAL A 69 11.00 21.08 5.14
N PHE A 70 11.68 21.36 4.02
CA PHE A 70 13.16 21.30 3.96
C PHE A 70 13.88 22.42 4.74
N PHE A 71 13.13 23.34 5.34
CA PHE A 71 13.65 24.38 6.26
C PHE A 71 13.34 24.08 7.72
N PHE A 72 12.74 22.94 8.03
CA PHE A 72 12.44 22.58 9.42
C PHE A 72 13.74 22.30 10.20
N PRO A 73 13.78 22.61 11.50
CA PRO A 73 14.94 22.35 12.34
C PRO A 73 15.17 20.86 12.60
N THR A 74 14.10 20.06 12.58
CA THR A 74 14.13 18.61 12.81
C THR A 74 13.17 17.91 11.87
N PRO A 75 13.41 16.62 11.53
CA PRO A 75 12.51 15.82 10.71
C PRO A 75 11.08 15.77 11.29
N PRO A 76 10.05 15.92 10.44
CA PRO A 76 8.67 15.72 10.88
C PRO A 76 8.47 14.31 11.43
N GLN A 77 7.76 14.18 12.55
CA GLN A 77 7.33 12.90 13.07
C GLN A 77 6.12 12.44 12.26
N LEU A 78 6.39 11.70 11.20
CA LEU A 78 5.33 10.99 10.46
C LEU A 78 5.15 9.60 11.07
N PRO A 79 3.92 9.07 11.12
CA PRO A 79 3.70 7.68 11.46
C PRO A 79 4.59 6.81 10.54
N PRO A 80 5.40 5.92 11.09
CA PRO A 80 6.21 5.04 10.25
C PRO A 80 5.26 4.12 9.46
N ILE A 81 5.47 3.99 8.15
CA ILE A 81 4.77 2.98 7.31
C ILE A 81 4.90 1.59 7.93
N LYS A 82 6.02 1.31 8.60
CA LYS A 82 6.27 0.10 9.38
C LYS A 82 5.26 -0.16 10.50
N GLY A 83 4.66 0.88 11.07
CA GLY A 83 3.62 0.74 12.11
C GLY A 83 2.34 0.11 11.58
N ASP A 84 2.02 0.33 10.31
CA ASP A 84 0.84 -0.21 9.65
C ASP A 84 1.10 -1.63 9.10
N LEU A 85 2.38 -1.99 8.84
CA LEU A 85 2.80 -3.25 8.23
C LEU A 85 3.40 -4.22 9.23
N ARG A 86 2.77 -4.39 10.39
CA ARG A 86 3.29 -5.27 11.49
C ARG A 86 3.46 -6.73 11.08
N THR A 87 2.82 -7.17 10.00
CA THR A 87 2.92 -8.54 9.48
C THR A 87 4.15 -8.75 8.60
N LEU A 88 4.79 -7.69 8.11
CA LEU A 88 5.98 -7.79 7.26
C LEU A 88 7.27 -7.48 8.04
N PRO A 89 8.36 -8.24 7.78
CA PRO A 89 9.66 -7.94 8.35
C PRO A 89 10.17 -6.56 7.91
N ASP A 90 10.93 -5.90 8.77
CA ASP A 90 11.60 -4.64 8.42
C ASP A 90 12.44 -4.74 7.15
N ASP A 91 13.10 -5.89 6.96
CA ASP A 91 13.95 -6.14 5.79
C ASP A 91 13.14 -6.16 4.48
N VAL A 92 11.90 -6.64 4.50
CA VAL A 92 10.98 -6.59 3.36
C VAL A 92 10.54 -5.16 3.11
N VAL A 93 10.08 -4.45 4.16
CA VAL A 93 9.62 -3.06 4.06
C VAL A 93 10.73 -2.13 3.58
N ASN A 94 11.97 -2.35 4.03
CA ASN A 94 13.14 -1.57 3.59
C ASN A 94 13.50 -1.78 2.11
N ARG A 95 13.00 -2.84 1.46
CA ARG A 95 13.19 -3.10 0.02
C ARG A 95 12.05 -2.57 -0.85
N PHE A 96 10.97 -2.07 -0.23
CA PHE A 96 9.91 -1.47 -1.01
C PHE A 96 10.43 -0.30 -1.81
N SER A 97 10.06 -0.28 -3.10
CA SER A 97 10.35 0.87 -3.93
C SER A 97 9.61 2.10 -3.44
N LYS A 98 10.12 3.27 -3.77
CA LYS A 98 9.43 4.53 -3.55
C LYS A 98 7.97 4.49 -4.03
N ASN A 99 7.70 3.84 -5.17
CA ASN A 99 6.36 3.76 -5.73
C ASN A 99 5.40 2.99 -4.82
N VAL A 100 5.85 1.91 -4.21
CA VAL A 100 5.08 1.14 -3.22
C VAL A 100 4.81 1.97 -1.97
N ILE A 101 5.83 2.65 -1.44
CA ILE A 101 5.68 3.53 -0.27
C ILE A 101 4.64 4.63 -0.52
N ILE A 102 4.62 5.21 -1.73
CA ILE A 102 3.60 6.19 -2.13
C ILE A 102 2.19 5.61 -2.07
N GLN A 103 1.99 4.31 -2.38
CA GLN A 103 0.66 3.72 -2.29
C GLN A 103 0.20 3.56 -0.84
N PHE A 104 1.10 3.23 0.10
CA PHE A 104 0.77 3.25 1.53
C PHE A 104 0.42 4.66 2.02
N GLU A 105 1.20 5.69 1.64
CA GLU A 105 0.84 7.08 1.95
C GLU A 105 -0.56 7.43 1.43
N LYS A 106 -0.89 7.04 0.18
CA LYS A 106 -2.23 7.27 -0.39
C LYS A 106 -3.33 6.52 0.36
N ALA A 107 -3.10 5.25 0.70
CA ALA A 107 -4.07 4.44 1.44
C ALA A 107 -4.42 5.10 2.79
N ASN A 108 -3.40 5.56 3.51
CA ASN A 108 -3.59 6.31 4.77
C ASN A 108 -4.35 7.63 4.55
N VAL A 109 -4.02 8.39 3.51
CA VAL A 109 -4.75 9.63 3.18
C VAL A 109 -6.21 9.33 2.84
N TYR A 110 -6.50 8.28 2.06
CA TYR A 110 -7.86 7.88 1.74
C TYR A 110 -8.63 7.47 2.99
N GLN A 111 -8.01 6.68 3.87
CA GLN A 111 -8.64 6.29 5.13
C GLN A 111 -8.94 7.49 6.03
N MET A 112 -7.99 8.43 6.19
CA MET A 112 -8.21 9.66 6.94
C MET A 112 -9.36 10.50 6.35
N SER A 113 -9.38 10.63 5.01
CA SER A 113 -10.46 11.36 4.33
C SER A 113 -11.82 10.70 4.51
N LEU A 114 -11.88 9.37 4.52
CA LEU A 114 -13.12 8.62 4.80
C LEU A 114 -13.59 8.89 6.23
N LYS A 115 -12.69 8.90 7.23
CA LYS A 115 -13.00 9.23 8.63
C LYS A 115 -13.53 10.65 8.80
N GLU A 116 -13.04 11.60 8.00
CA GLU A 116 -13.53 12.98 8.02
C GLU A 116 -14.88 13.15 7.31
N LEU A 117 -15.12 12.41 6.22
CA LEU A 117 -16.32 12.55 5.40
C LEU A 117 -17.53 11.76 5.92
N TYR A 118 -17.30 10.65 6.62
CA TYR A 118 -18.34 9.71 7.02
C TYR A 118 -18.24 9.39 8.52
N SER A 119 -19.01 10.09 9.36
CA SER A 119 -19.03 9.83 10.80
C SER A 119 -19.83 8.58 11.20
N ASP A 120 -20.87 8.23 10.42
CA ASP A 120 -21.92 7.29 10.84
C ASP A 120 -21.95 6.01 9.99
N ARG A 121 -20.95 5.78 9.15
CA ARG A 121 -20.92 4.59 8.31
C ARG A 121 -20.39 3.38 9.07
N GLU A 122 -21.14 2.29 9.01
CA GLU A 122 -20.75 1.01 9.60
C GLU A 122 -19.94 0.17 8.61
N SER A 123 -19.03 -0.63 9.15
CA SER A 123 -18.31 -1.67 8.44
C SER A 123 -18.62 -3.02 9.08
N ILE A 124 -18.61 -4.09 8.24
CA ILE A 124 -18.74 -5.47 8.73
C ILE A 124 -17.69 -5.82 9.80
N PHE A 125 -16.56 -5.12 9.79
CA PHE A 125 -15.48 -5.33 10.77
C PHE A 125 -15.75 -4.74 12.16
N MET A 126 -16.80 -3.96 12.33
CA MET A 126 -17.26 -3.55 13.65
C MET A 126 -17.90 -4.72 14.43
N HIS A 127 -18.22 -5.82 13.73
CA HIS A 127 -18.84 -7.03 14.28
C HIS A 127 -17.99 -8.27 14.10
N LYS A 128 -16.66 -8.14 14.21
CA LYS A 128 -15.69 -9.23 13.99
C LYS A 128 -15.93 -10.46 14.86
N ASP A 129 -16.50 -10.28 16.04
CA ASP A 129 -16.83 -11.39 16.95
C ASP A 129 -17.84 -12.39 16.35
N ALA A 130 -18.57 -11.98 15.32
CA ALA A 130 -19.48 -12.85 14.57
C ALA A 130 -18.80 -13.68 13.47
N PHE A 131 -17.52 -13.47 13.21
CA PHE A 131 -16.82 -14.16 12.13
C PHE A 131 -16.49 -15.60 12.55
N PRO A 132 -16.81 -16.59 11.70
CA PRO A 132 -16.39 -17.98 11.93
C PRO A 132 -14.86 -18.09 12.04
N SER A 133 -14.39 -18.97 12.92
CA SER A 133 -12.97 -19.28 13.06
C SER A 133 -12.45 -20.27 12.02
N ASP A 134 -13.33 -21.14 11.52
CA ASP A 134 -13.02 -22.10 10.47
C ASP A 134 -13.01 -21.44 9.09
N ALA A 135 -12.01 -21.78 8.27
CA ALA A 135 -11.79 -21.14 6.97
C ALA A 135 -12.93 -21.39 5.97
N ALA A 136 -13.52 -22.60 5.95
CA ALA A 136 -14.62 -22.91 5.06
C ALA A 136 -15.89 -22.16 5.46
N ALA A 137 -16.24 -22.18 6.76
CA ALA A 137 -17.36 -21.44 7.29
C ALA A 137 -17.19 -19.92 7.11
N LEU A 138 -15.96 -19.41 7.16
CA LEU A 138 -15.62 -18.01 6.90
C LEU A 138 -15.85 -17.66 5.42
N CYS A 139 -15.47 -18.54 4.48
CA CYS A 139 -15.77 -18.38 3.06
C CYS A 139 -17.28 -18.31 2.81
N ASP A 140 -18.06 -19.20 3.44
CA ASP A 140 -19.52 -19.22 3.30
C ASP A 140 -20.15 -17.95 3.88
N TYR A 141 -19.66 -17.50 5.05
CA TYR A 141 -20.11 -16.26 5.67
C TYR A 141 -19.92 -15.05 4.73
N PHE A 142 -18.71 -14.85 4.21
CA PHE A 142 -18.44 -13.72 3.31
C PHE A 142 -19.13 -13.88 1.95
N ARG A 143 -19.32 -15.11 1.45
CA ARG A 143 -20.08 -15.35 0.24
C ARG A 143 -21.55 -14.94 0.40
N ALA A 144 -22.14 -15.25 1.56
CA ALA A 144 -23.48 -14.82 1.90
C ALA A 144 -23.57 -13.29 2.08
N ALA A 145 -22.62 -12.70 2.80
CA ALA A 145 -22.57 -11.27 3.05
C ALA A 145 -22.42 -10.45 1.75
N LEU A 146 -21.57 -10.91 0.82
CA LEU A 146 -21.40 -10.28 -0.48
C LEU A 146 -22.60 -10.48 -1.43
N ALA A 147 -23.51 -11.42 -1.13
CA ALA A 147 -24.68 -11.72 -1.94
C ALA A 147 -24.36 -11.90 -3.43
N PHE A 148 -23.21 -12.55 -3.74
CA PHE A 148 -22.76 -12.83 -5.11
C PHE A 148 -22.30 -14.29 -5.21
N PRO A 149 -23.25 -15.23 -5.47
CA PRO A 149 -22.96 -16.66 -5.48
C PRO A 149 -22.06 -17.05 -6.66
N ILE A 150 -21.33 -18.17 -6.49
CA ILE A 150 -20.37 -18.67 -7.49
C ILE A 150 -21.05 -18.90 -8.88
N THR A 151 -22.31 -19.32 -8.89
CA THR A 151 -23.07 -19.50 -10.13
C THR A 151 -23.26 -18.19 -10.89
N ALA A 152 -23.53 -17.09 -10.18
CA ALA A 152 -23.61 -15.75 -10.76
C ALA A 152 -22.25 -15.24 -11.23
N GLN A 153 -21.16 -15.57 -10.51
CA GLN A 153 -19.79 -15.29 -10.95
C GLN A 153 -19.45 -16.03 -12.24
N LYS A 154 -19.70 -17.35 -12.30
CA LYS A 154 -19.46 -18.20 -13.49
C LYS A 154 -20.27 -17.77 -14.72
N ALA A 155 -21.46 -17.25 -14.51
CA ALA A 155 -22.31 -16.75 -15.61
C ALA A 155 -21.75 -15.47 -16.29
N ARG A 156 -20.74 -14.80 -15.70
CA ARG A 156 -20.16 -13.58 -16.26
C ARG A 156 -19.04 -13.91 -17.24
N LYS A 157 -19.12 -13.36 -18.45
CA LYS A 157 -18.12 -13.57 -19.52
C LYS A 157 -16.85 -12.74 -19.35
N SER A 158 -16.86 -11.75 -18.44
CA SER A 158 -15.77 -10.80 -18.28
C SER A 158 -15.31 -10.72 -16.83
N THR A 159 -14.03 -11.04 -16.59
CA THR A 159 -13.39 -10.89 -15.28
C THR A 159 -13.38 -9.43 -14.80
N LYS A 160 -13.34 -8.47 -15.72
CA LYS A 160 -13.50 -7.04 -15.38
C LYS A 160 -14.86 -6.77 -14.73
N VAL A 161 -15.93 -7.31 -15.29
CA VAL A 161 -17.28 -7.14 -14.74
C VAL A 161 -17.38 -7.80 -13.36
N VAL A 162 -16.81 -8.99 -13.20
CA VAL A 162 -16.77 -9.69 -11.90
C VAL A 162 -16.03 -8.85 -10.85
N PHE A 163 -14.87 -8.29 -11.21
CA PHE A 163 -14.11 -7.42 -10.30
C PHE A 163 -14.94 -6.21 -9.84
N GLU A 164 -15.59 -5.50 -10.76
CA GLU A 164 -16.36 -4.30 -10.39
C GLU A 164 -17.60 -4.66 -9.54
N ILE A 165 -18.24 -5.81 -9.77
CA ILE A 165 -19.31 -6.30 -8.90
C ILE A 165 -18.77 -6.55 -7.49
N TYR A 166 -17.63 -7.26 -7.33
CA TYR A 166 -17.04 -7.46 -6.02
C TYR A 166 -16.69 -6.14 -5.35
N ARG A 167 -16.11 -5.20 -6.08
CA ARG A 167 -15.77 -3.89 -5.53
C ARG A 167 -16.99 -3.13 -4.98
N GLU A 168 -18.13 -3.16 -5.69
CA GLU A 168 -19.39 -2.60 -5.21
C GLU A 168 -19.88 -3.33 -3.95
N LYS A 169 -19.83 -4.66 -3.95
CA LYS A 169 -20.23 -5.47 -2.81
C LYS A 169 -19.35 -5.25 -1.57
N PHE A 170 -18.05 -5.06 -1.75
CA PHE A 170 -17.14 -4.67 -0.67
C PHE A 170 -17.54 -3.31 -0.09
N TYR A 171 -17.85 -2.35 -0.95
CA TYR A 171 -18.34 -1.04 -0.51
C TYR A 171 -19.66 -1.14 0.30
N ASP A 172 -20.58 -2.02 -0.11
CA ASP A 172 -21.82 -2.30 0.65
C ASP A 172 -21.53 -2.82 2.06
N LEU A 173 -20.43 -3.56 2.26
CA LEU A 173 -19.95 -4.06 3.55
C LEU A 173 -19.10 -3.05 4.32
N GLY A 174 -18.94 -1.83 3.83
CA GLY A 174 -18.09 -0.80 4.44
C GLY A 174 -16.59 -1.04 4.24
N ILE A 175 -16.19 -1.77 3.20
CA ILE A 175 -14.79 -2.00 2.82
C ILE A 175 -14.48 -1.16 1.58
N TYR A 176 -13.47 -0.29 1.66
CA TYR A 176 -13.18 0.68 0.60
C TYR A 176 -12.06 0.19 -0.31
N VAL A 177 -12.39 -0.11 -1.57
CA VAL A 177 -11.46 -0.65 -2.56
C VAL A 177 -11.09 0.42 -3.59
N PHE A 178 -9.81 0.81 -3.61
CA PHE A 178 -9.26 1.76 -4.57
C PHE A 178 -8.36 1.05 -5.58
N LYS A 179 -8.39 1.53 -6.82
CA LYS A 179 -7.55 1.03 -7.92
C LYS A 179 -6.53 2.10 -8.28
N GLU A 180 -5.26 1.77 -8.16
CA GLU A 180 -4.16 2.68 -8.46
C GLU A 180 -3.09 1.99 -9.32
N SER A 181 -2.39 2.77 -10.14
CA SER A 181 -1.19 2.26 -10.80
C SER A 181 -0.02 2.36 -9.84
N PHE A 182 0.48 1.22 -9.37
CA PHE A 182 1.61 1.21 -8.44
C PHE A 182 2.94 1.55 -9.14
N LYS A 183 2.99 1.41 -10.49
CA LYS A 183 4.23 1.53 -11.28
C LYS A 183 5.36 0.62 -10.74
N ASP A 184 4.96 -0.45 -10.14
CA ASP A 184 5.78 -1.50 -9.54
C ASP A 184 4.96 -2.80 -9.57
N ASN A 185 5.56 -3.87 -10.07
CA ASN A 185 4.89 -5.15 -10.22
C ASN A 185 5.33 -6.16 -9.15
N SER A 186 6.08 -5.74 -8.14
CA SER A 186 6.47 -6.60 -7.03
C SER A 186 5.34 -6.82 -6.02
N ILE A 187 4.30 -5.98 -6.07
CA ILE A 187 3.14 -6.02 -5.16
C ILE A 187 1.87 -5.89 -5.99
N SER A 188 0.90 -6.77 -5.74
CA SER A 188 -0.41 -6.77 -6.42
C SER A 188 -1.46 -5.93 -5.70
N GLY A 189 -1.35 -5.79 -4.39
CA GLY A 189 -2.23 -4.97 -3.56
C GLY A 189 -1.65 -4.74 -2.18
N LEU A 190 -2.38 -3.99 -1.40
CA LEU A 190 -2.11 -3.74 0.02
C LEU A 190 -3.41 -3.39 0.74
N CYS A 191 -3.44 -3.57 2.04
CA CYS A 191 -4.55 -3.11 2.86
C CYS A 191 -4.10 -2.38 4.12
N ILE A 192 -4.98 -1.51 4.61
CA ILE A 192 -4.87 -0.85 5.92
C ILE A 192 -6.07 -1.29 6.75
N ALA A 193 -5.80 -2.01 7.81
CA ALA A 193 -6.84 -2.51 8.72
C ALA A 193 -7.40 -1.36 9.57
N ASP A 194 -8.72 -1.36 9.70
CA ASP A 194 -9.47 -0.45 10.56
C ASP A 194 -10.86 -1.07 10.77
N SER A 195 -11.44 -0.88 11.96
CA SER A 195 -12.75 -1.44 12.26
C SER A 195 -13.89 -0.76 11.52
N GLN A 196 -13.77 0.53 11.20
CA GLN A 196 -14.81 1.33 10.56
C GLN A 196 -14.49 1.67 9.11
N PHE A 197 -13.24 1.98 8.79
CA PHE A 197 -12.80 2.41 7.46
C PHE A 197 -11.63 1.57 6.93
N PRO A 198 -11.80 0.23 6.78
CA PRO A 198 -10.78 -0.61 6.18
C PRO A 198 -10.61 -0.24 4.70
N VAL A 199 -9.34 -0.14 4.26
CA VAL A 199 -8.97 0.24 2.89
C VAL A 199 -8.20 -0.89 2.23
N ILE A 200 -8.55 -1.21 1.00
CA ILE A 200 -7.76 -2.08 0.11
C ILE A 200 -7.34 -1.27 -1.12
N MET A 201 -6.06 -1.33 -1.45
CA MET A 201 -5.49 -0.74 -2.67
C MET A 201 -5.13 -1.86 -3.64
N ILE A 202 -5.65 -1.81 -4.86
CA ILE A 202 -5.39 -2.80 -5.90
C ILE A 202 -4.50 -2.19 -6.99
N ASN A 203 -3.42 -2.90 -7.34
CA ASN A 203 -2.58 -2.53 -8.45
C ASN A 203 -3.30 -2.78 -9.79
N ASN A 204 -3.77 -1.73 -10.44
CA ASN A 204 -4.57 -1.81 -11.66
C ASN A 204 -3.75 -2.19 -12.91
N SER A 205 -2.42 -2.31 -12.82
CA SER A 205 -1.57 -2.84 -13.89
C SER A 205 -1.63 -4.37 -14.01
N MET A 206 -2.16 -5.05 -12.99
CA MET A 206 -2.35 -6.50 -12.99
C MET A 206 -3.58 -6.93 -13.80
N SER A 207 -3.59 -8.19 -14.25
CA SER A 207 -4.79 -8.78 -14.88
C SER A 207 -5.98 -8.74 -13.92
N PHE A 208 -7.21 -8.66 -14.44
CA PHE A 208 -8.41 -8.65 -13.60
C PHE A 208 -8.55 -9.92 -12.75
N ALA A 209 -8.10 -11.08 -13.25
CA ALA A 209 -8.07 -12.30 -12.45
C ALA A 209 -7.15 -12.14 -11.22
N ARG A 210 -5.95 -11.56 -11.40
CA ARG A 210 -5.05 -11.27 -10.29
C ARG A 210 -5.64 -10.23 -9.34
N GLN A 211 -6.26 -9.17 -9.87
CA GLN A 211 -6.91 -8.15 -9.04
C GLN A 211 -8.03 -8.75 -8.16
N ILE A 212 -8.80 -9.72 -8.69
CA ILE A 212 -9.83 -10.42 -7.92
C ILE A 212 -9.18 -11.27 -6.83
N PHE A 213 -8.14 -12.03 -7.16
CA PHE A 213 -7.41 -12.83 -6.17
C PHE A 213 -6.87 -11.95 -5.04
N THR A 214 -6.16 -10.88 -5.40
CA THR A 214 -5.63 -9.89 -4.45
C THR A 214 -6.71 -9.32 -3.54
N LEU A 215 -7.90 -9.04 -4.06
CA LEU A 215 -9.00 -8.50 -3.29
C LEU A 215 -9.39 -9.43 -2.11
N PHE A 216 -9.42 -10.75 -2.34
CA PHE A 216 -9.74 -11.73 -1.30
C PHE A 216 -8.54 -12.06 -0.40
N HIS A 217 -7.33 -12.00 -0.92
CA HIS A 217 -6.11 -12.10 -0.13
C HIS A 217 -6.06 -10.95 0.91
N GLU A 218 -6.23 -9.73 0.47
CA GLU A 218 -6.25 -8.54 1.36
C GLU A 218 -7.47 -8.53 2.31
N LEU A 219 -8.61 -9.09 1.89
CA LEU A 219 -9.76 -9.29 2.77
C LEU A 219 -9.37 -10.16 3.99
N TYR A 220 -8.59 -11.22 3.78
CA TYR A 220 -8.19 -12.08 4.90
C TYR A 220 -7.25 -11.37 5.86
N HIS A 221 -6.35 -10.52 5.39
CA HIS A 221 -5.56 -9.64 6.25
C HIS A 221 -6.46 -8.75 7.13
N LEU A 222 -7.49 -8.12 6.54
CA LEU A 222 -8.46 -7.32 7.29
C LEU A 222 -9.22 -8.14 8.34
N ILE A 223 -9.60 -9.40 8.01
CA ILE A 223 -10.27 -10.31 8.94
C ILE A 223 -9.36 -10.60 10.15
N LYS A 224 -8.06 -10.76 9.92
CA LYS A 224 -7.06 -11.00 10.97
C LYS A 224 -6.60 -9.73 11.69
N ASP A 225 -7.18 -8.59 11.36
CA ASP A 225 -6.81 -7.28 11.91
C ASP A 225 -5.34 -6.92 11.63
N THR A 226 -4.88 -7.30 10.47
CA THR A 226 -3.51 -7.04 10.00
C THR A 226 -3.54 -6.15 8.77
N SER A 227 -2.68 -5.14 8.75
CA SER A 227 -2.39 -4.40 7.52
C SER A 227 -1.28 -5.15 6.79
N GLY A 228 -1.44 -5.35 5.50
CA GLY A 228 -0.55 -6.18 4.72
C GLY A 228 -0.31 -5.66 3.32
N ALA A 229 0.53 -6.38 2.59
CA ALA A 229 0.74 -6.20 1.16
C ALA A 229 0.97 -7.56 0.51
N GLU A 230 0.22 -7.87 -0.54
CA GLU A 230 0.40 -9.08 -1.30
C GLU A 230 1.66 -8.99 -2.16
N LEU A 231 2.67 -9.78 -1.77
CA LEU A 231 3.97 -9.85 -2.42
C LEU A 231 3.90 -10.83 -3.62
N ILE A 232 4.47 -10.44 -4.76
CA ILE A 232 4.52 -11.30 -5.96
C ILE A 232 5.90 -11.94 -6.10
N ARG A 233 6.94 -11.33 -5.52
CA ARG A 233 8.32 -11.77 -5.70
C ARG A 233 8.69 -12.85 -4.69
N ASP A 234 9.19 -13.98 -5.19
CA ASP A 234 9.64 -15.12 -4.38
C ASP A 234 10.76 -14.74 -3.38
N ASP A 235 11.61 -13.76 -3.72
CA ASP A 235 12.69 -13.29 -2.86
C ASP A 235 12.18 -12.57 -1.58
N TYR A 236 10.96 -12.09 -1.58
CA TYR A 236 10.32 -11.55 -0.38
C TYR A 236 9.83 -12.65 0.56
N TYR A 237 9.26 -13.75 0.02
CA TYR A 237 8.80 -14.87 0.81
C TYR A 237 9.91 -15.55 1.62
N VAL A 238 11.12 -15.62 1.06
CA VAL A 238 12.31 -16.19 1.75
C VAL A 238 12.69 -15.39 3.00
N MET A 239 12.27 -14.13 3.09
CA MET A 239 12.60 -13.24 4.20
C MET A 239 11.55 -13.27 5.33
N LEU A 240 10.39 -13.89 5.10
CA LEU A 240 9.35 -14.02 6.10
C LEU A 240 9.77 -15.01 7.17
N ASN A 241 9.52 -14.68 8.44
CA ASN A 241 9.59 -15.69 9.49
C ASN A 241 8.39 -16.64 9.39
N GLN A 242 8.42 -17.75 10.17
CA GLN A 242 7.39 -18.77 10.10
C GLN A 242 5.98 -18.22 10.33
N ALA A 243 5.78 -17.38 11.33
CA ALA A 243 4.47 -16.81 11.65
C ALA A 243 3.93 -15.91 10.52
N GLN A 244 4.81 -15.13 9.89
CA GLN A 244 4.47 -14.29 8.75
C GLN A 244 4.13 -15.13 7.51
N SER A 245 4.94 -16.16 7.23
CA SER A 245 4.68 -17.10 6.14
C SER A 245 3.36 -17.84 6.32
N ASP A 246 3.01 -18.23 7.56
CA ASP A 246 1.74 -18.89 7.88
C ASP A 246 0.53 -17.98 7.65
N ILE A 247 0.67 -16.66 7.92
CA ILE A 247 -0.37 -15.68 7.62
C ILE A 247 -0.57 -15.55 6.11
N GLU A 248 0.51 -15.33 5.34
CA GLU A 248 0.44 -15.20 3.89
C GLU A 248 -0.15 -16.47 3.24
N HIS A 249 0.27 -17.67 3.70
CA HIS A 249 -0.30 -18.93 3.23
C HIS A 249 -1.79 -19.06 3.55
N SER A 250 -2.21 -18.54 4.70
CA SER A 250 -3.63 -18.54 5.09
C SER A 250 -4.45 -17.57 4.22
N CYS A 251 -3.88 -16.41 3.85
CA CYS A 251 -4.49 -15.46 2.93
C CYS A 251 -4.70 -16.08 1.54
N ASP A 252 -3.66 -16.75 1.02
CA ASP A 252 -3.73 -17.46 -0.26
C ASP A 252 -4.74 -18.59 -0.23
N THR A 253 -4.75 -19.39 0.84
CA THR A 253 -5.69 -20.49 1.03
C THR A 253 -7.12 -19.99 1.05
N PHE A 254 -7.41 -18.95 1.83
CA PHE A 254 -8.74 -18.32 1.88
C PHE A 254 -9.17 -17.80 0.51
N ALA A 255 -8.31 -17.04 -0.18
CA ALA A 255 -8.62 -16.50 -1.50
C ALA A 255 -8.92 -17.62 -2.52
N ASN A 256 -8.11 -18.69 -2.52
CA ASN A 256 -8.34 -19.85 -3.38
C ASN A 256 -9.66 -20.55 -3.06
N MET A 257 -9.93 -20.89 -1.79
CA MET A 257 -11.18 -21.54 -1.37
C MET A 257 -12.41 -20.68 -1.68
N PHE A 258 -12.28 -19.36 -1.50
CA PHE A 258 -13.37 -18.46 -1.82
C PHE A 258 -13.65 -18.40 -3.32
N LEU A 259 -12.64 -18.29 -4.16
CA LEU A 259 -12.80 -18.11 -5.60
C LEU A 259 -13.12 -19.42 -6.34
N VAL A 260 -12.59 -20.54 -5.84
CA VAL A 260 -12.78 -21.88 -6.43
C VAL A 260 -13.14 -22.86 -5.31
N PRO A 261 -14.42 -22.97 -4.96
CA PRO A 261 -14.86 -23.92 -3.92
C PRO A 261 -14.47 -25.35 -4.25
N PRO A 262 -14.11 -26.16 -3.25
CA PRO A 262 -13.66 -27.55 -3.44
C PRO A 262 -14.63 -28.42 -4.25
N ASP A 263 -15.94 -28.20 -4.07
CA ASP A 263 -17.00 -28.96 -4.77
C ASP A 263 -16.99 -28.72 -6.30
N ASP A 264 -16.40 -27.62 -6.74
CA ASP A 264 -16.29 -27.27 -8.17
C ASP A 264 -15.17 -28.02 -8.92
N PHE A 265 -14.23 -28.66 -8.18
CA PHE A 265 -13.20 -29.53 -8.78
C PHE A 265 -13.70 -30.95 -9.05
N SER A 266 -14.85 -31.32 -8.49
CA SER A 266 -15.39 -32.68 -8.58
C SER A 266 -16.44 -32.85 -9.65
N SER A 267 -16.71 -31.81 -10.42
CA SER A 267 -17.67 -31.78 -11.54
C SER A 267 -16.91 -31.42 -12.83
#